data_3411112475dbbadf8b0f5f597790d7d6
#
_entry.id   3411112475dbbadf8b0f5f597790d7d6
#
_cell.length_a   1.000
_cell.length_b   1.000
_cell.length_c   1.000
_cell.angle_alpha   90.00
_cell.angle_beta   90.00
_cell.angle_gamma   90.00
#
_symmetry.space_group_name_H-M   'P 1'
#
loop_
_entity.id
_entity.type
_entity.pdbx_description
1 polymer ?
#
loop_
_entity_poly.entity_id
_entity_poly.type
_entity_poly.pdbx_seq_one_letter_code
_entity_poly.pdbx_strand_id
1 'polypeptide(L)'
;MTDATKKLLALAAVAEAATGLALLVDPAIMARLLLGIDDLTGGAVVIARVTGIALIGLGLSCWPGSTALAGMLTYSGGVALYLALVGLGGEWVGVLLWPAVGLHAVLTGLLALAWVRNRSSP
;
A
#
# COMPACT_ATOMS: atom_id res chain seq x y z
N MET A 1 25.94 -1.05 4.94
CA MET A 1 25.35 -1.66 3.76
C MET A 1 26.21 -1.34 2.55
N THR A 2 26.56 -2.33 1.76
CA THR A 2 27.39 -2.14 0.56
C THR A 2 26.64 -1.39 -0.54
N ASP A 3 27.38 -0.79 -1.49
CA ASP A 3 26.75 -0.14 -2.66
C ASP A 3 25.98 -1.13 -3.54
N ALA A 4 26.45 -2.35 -3.66
CA ALA A 4 25.73 -3.40 -4.38
C ALA A 4 24.38 -3.71 -3.72
N THR A 5 24.33 -3.80 -2.39
CA THR A 5 23.09 -4.03 -1.63
C THR A 5 22.12 -2.85 -1.78
N LYS A 6 22.61 -1.62 -1.73
CA LYS A 6 21.77 -0.43 -1.94
C LYS A 6 21.15 -0.40 -3.34
N LYS A 7 21.94 -0.72 -4.37
CA LYS A 7 21.45 -0.82 -5.76
C LYS A 7 20.40 -1.91 -5.91
N LEU A 8 20.62 -3.06 -5.29
CA LEU A 8 19.68 -4.18 -5.31
C LEU A 8 18.36 -3.80 -4.63
N LEU A 9 18.42 -3.15 -3.46
CA LEU A 9 17.23 -2.66 -2.76
C LEU A 9 16.49 -1.59 -3.56
N ALA A 10 17.21 -0.66 -4.21
CA ALA A 10 16.60 0.35 -5.06
C ALA A 10 15.86 -0.29 -6.25
N LEU A 11 16.49 -1.29 -6.89
CA LEU A 11 15.87 -2.03 -7.99
C LEU A 11 14.62 -2.77 -7.52
N ALA A 12 14.70 -3.48 -6.39
CA ALA A 12 13.55 -4.16 -5.81
C ALA A 12 12.44 -3.18 -5.44
N ALA A 13 12.77 -2.05 -4.81
CA ALA A 13 11.82 -1.02 -4.44
C ALA A 13 11.08 -0.46 -5.67
N VAL A 14 11.78 -0.21 -6.76
CA VAL A 14 11.17 0.25 -8.03
C VAL A 14 10.25 -0.82 -8.61
N ALA A 15 10.69 -2.08 -8.62
CA ALA A 15 9.88 -3.19 -9.13
C ALA A 15 8.59 -3.35 -8.32
N GLU A 16 8.68 -3.33 -6.99
CA GLU A 16 7.50 -3.46 -6.11
C GLU A 16 6.56 -2.27 -6.23
N ALA A 17 7.09 -1.05 -6.25
CA ALA A 17 6.28 0.15 -6.41
C ALA A 17 5.59 0.20 -7.78
N ALA A 18 6.27 -0.18 -8.85
CA ALA A 18 5.70 -0.25 -10.19
C ALA A 18 4.60 -1.30 -10.29
N THR A 19 4.83 -2.50 -9.74
CA THR A 19 3.81 -3.57 -9.66
C THR A 19 2.61 -3.12 -8.84
N GLY A 20 2.86 -2.49 -7.68
CA GLY A 20 1.81 -1.97 -6.81
C GLY A 20 0.98 -0.90 -7.50
N LEU A 21 1.62 0.01 -8.21
CA LEU A 21 0.92 1.05 -8.98
C LEU A 21 0.06 0.44 -10.10
N ALA A 22 0.59 -0.55 -10.83
CA ALA A 22 -0.15 -1.25 -11.87
C ALA A 22 -1.38 -1.96 -11.30
N LEU A 23 -1.25 -2.65 -10.15
CA LEU A 23 -2.37 -3.29 -9.45
C LEU A 23 -3.42 -2.27 -8.96
N LEU A 24 -2.98 -1.09 -8.55
CA LEU A 24 -3.88 -0.05 -8.07
C LEU A 24 -4.67 0.58 -9.23
N VAL A 25 -4.00 0.86 -10.34
CA VAL A 25 -4.60 1.53 -11.51
C VAL A 25 -5.43 0.58 -12.36
N ASP A 26 -4.87 -0.57 -12.72
CA ASP A 26 -5.55 -1.57 -13.56
C ASP A 26 -5.25 -3.00 -13.09
N PRO A 27 -5.95 -3.46 -12.04
CA PRO A 27 -5.77 -4.81 -11.53
C PRO A 27 -6.12 -5.90 -12.54
N ALA A 28 -7.04 -5.65 -13.46
CA ALA A 28 -7.47 -6.64 -14.46
C ALA A 28 -6.35 -6.97 -15.45
N ILE A 29 -5.62 -5.96 -15.94
CA ILE A 29 -4.45 -6.18 -16.80
C ILE A 29 -3.39 -6.98 -16.05
N MET A 30 -3.11 -6.65 -14.80
CA MET A 30 -2.12 -7.38 -14.01
C MET A 30 -2.54 -8.84 -13.76
N ALA A 31 -3.81 -9.08 -13.45
CA ALA A 31 -4.33 -10.44 -13.30
C ALA A 31 -4.18 -11.28 -14.58
N ARG A 32 -4.45 -10.66 -15.72
CA ARG A 32 -4.29 -11.32 -17.03
C ARG A 32 -2.82 -11.65 -17.32
N LEU A 33 -1.93 -10.68 -17.14
CA LEU A 33 -0.51 -10.86 -17.48
C LEU A 33 0.20 -11.83 -16.53
N LEU A 34 -0.12 -11.81 -15.24
CA LEU A 34 0.56 -12.64 -14.24
C LEU A 34 -0.09 -14.01 -14.07
N LEU A 35 -1.41 -14.09 -14.12
CA LEU A 35 -2.16 -15.27 -13.72
C LEU A 35 -3.02 -15.87 -14.85
N GLY A 36 -3.09 -15.21 -16.00
CA GLY A 36 -3.96 -15.64 -17.11
C GLY A 36 -5.45 -15.53 -16.79
N ILE A 37 -5.80 -14.67 -15.84
CA ILE A 37 -7.20 -14.43 -15.47
C ILE A 37 -7.76 -13.35 -16.40
N ASP A 38 -8.75 -13.72 -17.23
CA ASP A 38 -9.36 -12.80 -18.20
C ASP A 38 -10.46 -11.93 -17.60
N ASP A 39 -11.07 -12.36 -16.52
CA ASP A 39 -12.18 -11.64 -15.88
C ASP A 39 -11.93 -11.50 -14.37
N LEU A 40 -11.34 -10.37 -13.98
CA LEU A 40 -11.18 -10.02 -12.57
C LEU A 40 -12.28 -9.03 -12.17
N THR A 41 -13.21 -9.50 -11.35
CA THR A 41 -14.39 -8.71 -10.96
C THR A 41 -14.66 -8.75 -9.47
N GLY A 42 -15.54 -7.87 -9.01
CA GLY A 42 -16.06 -7.88 -7.66
C GLY A 42 -15.03 -7.59 -6.59
N GLY A 43 -15.13 -8.30 -5.48
CA GLY A 43 -14.24 -8.14 -4.32
C GLY A 43 -12.77 -8.43 -4.63
N ALA A 44 -12.48 -9.23 -5.65
CA ALA A 44 -11.12 -9.50 -6.08
C ALA A 44 -10.40 -8.23 -6.58
N VAL A 45 -11.12 -7.30 -7.21
CA VAL A 45 -10.58 -5.99 -7.61
C VAL A 45 -10.17 -5.18 -6.37
N VAL A 46 -11.01 -5.19 -5.34
CA VAL A 46 -10.72 -4.49 -4.07
C VAL A 46 -9.47 -5.06 -3.42
N ILE A 47 -9.37 -6.39 -3.32
CA ILE A 47 -8.20 -7.06 -2.73
C ILE A 47 -6.94 -6.76 -3.54
N ALA A 48 -7.01 -6.80 -4.87
CA ALA A 48 -5.89 -6.50 -5.75
C ALA A 48 -5.37 -5.06 -5.55
N ARG A 49 -6.27 -4.10 -5.40
CA ARG A 49 -5.91 -2.70 -5.13
C ARG A 49 -5.29 -2.50 -3.75
N VAL A 50 -5.82 -3.14 -2.72
CA VAL A 50 -5.20 -3.13 -1.38
C VAL A 50 -3.79 -3.72 -1.44
N THR A 51 -3.61 -4.82 -2.17
CA THR A 51 -2.29 -5.42 -2.42
C THR A 51 -1.36 -4.42 -3.12
N GLY A 52 -1.86 -3.69 -4.12
CA GLY A 52 -1.10 -2.63 -4.79
C GLY A 52 -0.62 -1.54 -3.84
N ILE A 53 -1.47 -1.08 -2.94
CA ILE A 53 -1.13 -0.11 -1.89
C ILE A 53 -0.03 -0.67 -0.97
N ALA A 54 -0.15 -1.94 -0.58
CA ALA A 54 0.83 -2.61 0.26
C ALA A 54 2.21 -2.71 -0.41
N LEU A 55 2.25 -3.03 -1.71
CA LEU A 55 3.49 -3.10 -2.48
C LEU A 55 4.15 -1.73 -2.65
N ILE A 56 3.38 -0.67 -2.83
CA ILE A 56 3.90 0.70 -2.84
C ILE A 56 4.53 1.04 -1.49
N GLY A 57 3.84 0.73 -0.38
CA GLY A 57 4.37 0.92 0.97
C GLY A 57 5.66 0.14 1.21
N LEU A 58 5.71 -1.12 0.76
CA LEU A 58 6.91 -1.96 0.83
C LEU A 58 8.07 -1.35 0.02
N GLY A 59 7.81 -0.94 -1.21
CA GLY A 59 8.81 -0.29 -2.06
C GLY A 59 9.38 0.96 -1.39
N LEU A 60 8.54 1.80 -0.81
CA LEU A 60 8.99 2.98 -0.06
C LEU A 60 9.83 2.62 1.16
N SER A 61 9.46 1.57 1.91
CA SER A 61 10.23 1.10 3.07
C SER A 61 11.62 0.59 2.68
N CYS A 62 11.71 -0.05 1.52
CA CYS A 62 12.95 -0.67 1.03
C CYS A 62 13.86 0.31 0.26
N TRP A 63 13.38 1.51 -0.03
CA TRP A 63 14.20 2.51 -0.71
C TRP A 63 15.41 2.90 0.15
N PRO A 64 16.63 2.90 -0.40
CA PRO A 64 17.82 3.29 0.36
C PRO A 64 17.68 4.68 1.00
N GLY A 65 17.88 4.75 2.31
CA GLY A 65 17.70 5.99 3.09
C GLY A 65 16.27 6.25 3.56
N SER A 66 15.30 5.44 3.16
CA SER A 66 13.94 5.51 3.69
C SER A 66 13.81 4.75 5.01
N THR A 67 12.64 4.83 5.62
CA THR A 67 12.33 4.16 6.88
C THR A 67 11.08 3.32 6.78
N ALA A 68 10.99 2.30 7.63
CA ALA A 68 9.77 1.52 7.79
C ALA A 68 8.55 2.41 8.13
N LEU A 69 8.80 3.51 8.84
CA LEU A 69 7.77 4.49 9.19
C LEU A 69 7.14 5.12 7.94
N ALA A 70 7.94 5.50 6.95
CA ALA A 70 7.44 6.07 5.69
C ALA A 70 6.56 5.08 4.93
N GLY A 71 7.01 3.84 4.81
CA GLY A 71 6.24 2.79 4.14
C GLY A 71 4.95 2.45 4.87
N MET A 72 5.01 2.30 6.18
CA MET A 72 3.84 1.96 6.98
C MET A 72 2.81 3.10 7.03
N LEU A 73 3.28 4.36 7.08
CA LEU A 73 2.40 5.53 7.01
C LEU A 73 1.67 5.58 5.66
N THR A 74 2.38 5.36 4.56
CA THR A 74 1.80 5.31 3.20
C THR A 74 0.78 4.18 3.09
N TYR A 75 1.14 2.97 3.56
CA TYR A 75 0.25 1.82 3.54
C TYR A 75 -1.02 2.08 4.37
N SER A 76 -0.88 2.45 5.63
CA SER A 76 -2.03 2.65 6.52
C SER A 76 -2.95 3.78 6.03
N GLY A 77 -2.37 4.89 5.58
CA GLY A 77 -3.13 6.01 5.03
C GLY A 77 -3.86 5.63 3.74
N GLY A 78 -3.18 4.96 2.84
CA GLY A 78 -3.76 4.49 1.57
C GLY A 78 -4.89 3.49 1.79
N VAL A 79 -4.69 2.52 2.68
CA VAL A 79 -5.71 1.51 3.00
C VAL A 79 -6.91 2.15 3.70
N ALA A 80 -6.70 3.04 4.68
CA ALA A 80 -7.78 3.75 5.35
C ALA A 80 -8.64 4.52 4.35
N LEU A 81 -8.01 5.29 3.47
CA LEU A 81 -8.71 6.06 2.44
C LEU A 81 -9.45 5.15 1.47
N TYR A 82 -8.78 4.15 0.92
CA TYR A 82 -9.39 3.27 -0.08
C TYR A 82 -10.56 2.46 0.48
N LEU A 83 -10.39 1.83 1.64
CA LEU A 83 -11.47 1.07 2.27
C LEU A 83 -12.63 1.96 2.72
N ALA A 84 -12.37 3.20 3.13
CA ALA A 84 -13.44 4.17 3.41
C ALA A 84 -14.28 4.47 2.15
N LEU A 85 -13.62 4.67 1.00
CA LEU A 85 -14.31 4.87 -0.28
C LEU A 85 -15.13 3.64 -0.69
N VAL A 86 -14.58 2.44 -0.51
CA VAL A 86 -15.31 1.18 -0.76
C VAL A 86 -16.54 1.07 0.17
N GLY A 87 -16.37 1.40 1.45
CA GLY A 87 -17.44 1.37 2.45
C GLY A 87 -18.56 2.36 2.14
N LEU A 88 -18.20 3.56 1.71
CA LEU A 88 -19.18 4.57 1.29
C LEU A 88 -19.94 4.17 0.03
N GLY A 89 -19.32 3.40 -0.86
CA GLY A 89 -19.98 2.82 -2.03
C GLY A 89 -21.04 1.78 -1.69
N GLY A 90 -20.93 1.12 -0.55
CA GLY A 90 -21.93 0.20 0.01
C GLY A 90 -22.03 -1.17 -0.64
N GLU A 91 -21.32 -1.42 -1.73
CA GLU A 91 -21.41 -2.70 -2.47
C GLU A 91 -20.61 -3.83 -1.79
N TRP A 92 -19.43 -3.51 -1.28
CA TRP A 92 -18.48 -4.48 -0.72
C TRP A 92 -18.22 -4.19 0.76
N VAL A 93 -19.23 -4.32 1.60
CA VAL A 93 -19.15 -4.00 3.03
C VAL A 93 -19.35 -5.24 3.86
N GLY A 94 -18.24 -5.78 4.39
CA GLY A 94 -18.26 -6.85 5.40
C GLY A 94 -18.24 -6.28 6.81
N VAL A 95 -18.44 -7.16 7.79
CA VAL A 95 -18.47 -6.80 9.22
C VAL A 95 -17.19 -6.11 9.70
N LEU A 96 -16.04 -6.46 9.12
CA LEU A 96 -14.73 -5.94 9.52
C LEU A 96 -14.28 -4.73 8.70
N LEU A 97 -15.05 -4.29 7.68
CA LEU A 97 -14.60 -3.18 6.83
C LEU A 97 -14.42 -1.89 7.63
N TRP A 98 -15.45 -1.45 8.36
CA TRP A 98 -15.38 -0.23 9.13
C TRP A 98 -14.44 -0.31 10.33
N PRO A 99 -14.36 -1.43 11.08
CA PRO A 99 -13.29 -1.65 12.04
C PRO A 99 -11.90 -1.54 11.43
N ALA A 100 -11.68 -2.08 10.23
CA ALA A 100 -10.40 -1.97 9.52
C ALA A 100 -10.09 -0.52 9.13
N VAL A 101 -11.08 0.23 8.63
CA VAL A 101 -10.93 1.67 8.34
C VAL A 101 -10.52 2.42 9.61
N GLY A 102 -11.22 2.18 10.72
CA GLY A 102 -10.92 2.80 12.01
C GLY A 102 -9.51 2.48 12.49
N LEU A 103 -9.10 1.22 12.43
CA LEU A 103 -7.75 0.79 12.80
C LEU A 103 -6.68 1.50 11.97
N HIS A 104 -6.81 1.48 10.66
CA HIS A 104 -5.83 2.12 9.77
C HIS A 104 -5.83 3.63 9.90
N ALA A 105 -6.98 4.26 10.15
CA ALA A 105 -7.06 5.69 10.40
C ALA A 105 -6.33 6.08 11.69
N VAL A 106 -6.51 5.33 12.79
CA VAL A 106 -5.81 5.55 14.06
C VAL A 106 -4.30 5.34 13.88
N LEU A 107 -3.90 4.25 13.23
CA LEU A 107 -2.49 3.99 12.93
C LEU A 107 -1.88 5.10 12.09
N THR A 108 -2.57 5.59 11.09
CA THR A 108 -2.12 6.71 10.26
C THR A 108 -1.88 7.97 11.11
N GLY A 109 -2.79 8.29 12.00
CA GLY A 109 -2.63 9.43 12.92
C GLY A 109 -1.43 9.27 13.84
N LEU A 110 -1.25 8.10 14.45
CA LEU A 110 -0.12 7.82 15.34
C LEU A 110 1.22 7.83 14.59
N LEU A 111 1.26 7.24 13.39
CA LEU A 111 2.47 7.21 12.56
C LEU A 111 2.82 8.61 12.03
N ALA A 112 1.82 9.42 11.69
CA ALA A 112 2.04 10.81 11.30
C ALA A 112 2.61 11.64 12.45
N LEU A 113 2.13 11.45 13.68
CA LEU A 113 2.70 12.09 14.87
C LEU A 113 4.15 11.66 15.10
N ALA A 114 4.44 10.37 14.96
CA ALA A 114 5.80 9.85 15.07
C ALA A 114 6.71 10.46 13.99
N TRP A 115 6.21 10.60 12.77
CA TRP A 115 6.93 11.22 11.66
C TRP A 115 7.32 12.68 11.98
N VAL A 116 6.35 13.48 12.45
CA VAL A 116 6.58 14.88 12.80
C VAL A 116 7.58 14.99 13.94
N ARG A 117 7.44 14.19 14.99
CA ARG A 117 8.35 14.17 16.14
C ARG A 117 9.78 13.82 15.75
N ASN A 118 9.95 12.81 14.88
CA ASN A 118 11.27 12.41 14.42
C ASN A 118 11.96 13.49 13.59
N ARG A 119 11.20 14.30 12.86
CA ARG A 119 11.73 15.44 12.10
C ARG A 119 12.09 16.62 12.96
N SER A 120 11.44 16.77 14.11
CA SER A 120 11.66 17.90 15.05
C SER A 120 12.77 17.61 16.05
N SER A 121 13.27 16.39 16.15
CA SER A 121 14.37 16.03 17.04
C SER A 121 15.71 16.43 16.42
N PRO A 122 16.59 17.11 17.18
CA PRO A 122 17.94 17.47 16.72
C PRO A 122 18.83 16.23 16.50
#